data_58f9774e77cc55b0a0242e22e2f3ff0e
#
_entry.id   58f9774e77cc55b0a0242e22e2f3ff0e
#
_cell.length_a   1.000
_cell.length_b   1.000
_cell.length_c   1.000
_cell.angle_alpha   90.00
_cell.angle_beta   90.00
_cell.angle_gamma   90.00
#
_symmetry.space_group_name_H-M   'P 1'
#
loop_
_entity.id
_entity.type
_entity.pdbx_description
1 polymer ?
#
loop_
_entity_poly.entity_id
_entity_poly.type
_entity_poly.pdbx_seq_one_letter_code
_entity_poly.pdbx_strand_id
1 'polypeptide(L)'
;MAITDTDLTTVPQPTQSEPSTPMASTFGAGHAERWRITGGSPVSGEVRSAGAKNAVTKELVATLLTDEPCTFTNVPRIGEIDATLPMLAQLGTKYEWVDDHTLTLHTPEITGQISEEYSGINRIPILFMGPLLNRIGEAEVPLVGGCTIGPRPVDYHVEGLRAMGAEIDISPHRFRATTDRLVGIRHRLPYPSVGATENLILAAVTARGTTVIENAAMEPEVVD
;
A
#
# COMPACT_ATOMS: atom_id res chain seq x y z
N MET A 1 24.46 26.18 16.96
CA MET A 1 23.16 26.89 17.04
C MET A 1 22.20 25.93 17.78
N ALA A 2 21.90 26.22 19.02
CA ALA A 2 21.03 25.37 19.82
C ALA A 2 19.58 25.57 19.36
N ILE A 3 18.95 24.50 18.87
CA ILE A 3 17.49 24.50 18.64
C ILE A 3 16.88 24.25 20.01
N THR A 4 16.40 25.31 20.64
CA THR A 4 15.67 25.25 21.90
C THR A 4 14.22 24.91 21.59
N ASP A 5 13.71 23.87 22.27
CA ASP A 5 12.29 23.45 22.31
C ASP A 5 11.52 23.53 20.97
N THR A 6 11.64 22.52 20.14
CA THR A 6 10.70 22.29 19.04
C THR A 6 9.70 21.23 19.48
N ASP A 7 8.48 21.67 19.78
CA ASP A 7 7.35 20.77 20.02
C ASP A 7 6.95 20.10 18.69
N LEU A 8 7.33 18.86 18.51
CA LEU A 8 6.86 18.04 17.40
C LEU A 8 5.64 17.23 17.86
N THR A 9 4.49 17.50 17.29
CA THR A 9 3.29 16.67 17.47
C THR A 9 3.40 15.44 16.58
N THR A 10 3.50 14.25 17.16
CA THR A 10 3.45 12.98 16.44
C THR A 10 2.04 12.40 16.52
N VAL A 11 1.61 11.76 15.42
CA VAL A 11 0.38 10.98 15.43
C VAL A 11 0.58 9.78 16.37
N PRO A 12 -0.34 9.54 17.33
CA PRO A 12 -0.19 8.45 18.28
C PRO A 12 -0.14 7.09 17.58
N GLN A 13 0.73 6.22 18.08
CA GLN A 13 0.73 4.80 17.72
C GLN A 13 -0.50 4.12 18.31
N PRO A 14 -1.16 3.22 17.58
CA PRO A 14 -2.29 2.49 18.12
C PRO A 14 -1.83 1.62 19.29
N THR A 15 -2.42 1.87 20.47
CA THR A 15 -2.29 0.96 21.61
C THR A 15 -3.00 -0.35 21.26
N GLN A 16 -2.38 -1.48 21.59
CA GLN A 16 -3.00 -2.80 21.50
C GLN A 16 -4.32 -2.77 22.29
N SER A 17 -5.44 -2.69 21.60
CA SER A 17 -6.78 -2.79 22.15
C SER A 17 -7.63 -3.73 21.31
N GLU A 18 -8.47 -4.45 21.98
CA GLU A 18 -9.32 -5.55 21.56
C GLU A 18 -9.99 -5.40 20.16
N PRO A 19 -10.31 -6.53 19.47
CA PRO A 19 -10.71 -6.56 18.06
C PRO A 19 -12.18 -6.15 17.78
N SER A 20 -12.67 -5.06 18.37
CA SER A 20 -14.08 -4.64 18.19
C SER A 20 -14.33 -3.16 17.89
N THR A 21 -13.28 -2.36 17.58
CA THR A 21 -13.48 -0.94 17.25
C THR A 21 -13.14 -0.69 15.77
N PRO A 22 -14.01 -0.03 14.99
CA PRO A 22 -13.70 0.32 13.61
C PRO A 22 -12.44 1.17 13.55
N MET A 23 -11.43 0.75 12.78
CA MET A 23 -10.13 1.40 12.66
C MET A 23 -10.20 2.88 12.26
N ALA A 24 -11.27 3.31 11.60
CA ALA A 24 -11.49 4.71 11.20
C ALA A 24 -11.57 5.69 12.39
N SER A 25 -11.97 5.24 13.58
CA SER A 25 -12.07 6.09 14.76
C SER A 25 -10.75 6.28 15.53
N THR A 26 -9.74 5.46 15.25
CA THR A 26 -8.46 5.48 15.97
C THR A 26 -7.42 6.41 15.35
N PHE A 27 -7.55 6.69 14.05
CA PHE A 27 -6.61 7.56 13.34
C PHE A 27 -6.82 9.09 13.54
N GLY A 28 -7.86 9.52 14.25
CA GLY A 28 -8.18 10.94 14.42
C GLY A 28 -8.32 11.44 15.86
N ALA A 29 -8.32 10.57 16.87
CA ALA A 29 -8.65 10.94 18.27
C ALA A 29 -7.56 10.61 19.30
N GLY A 30 -6.33 10.40 18.87
CA GLY A 30 -5.23 10.08 19.77
C GLY A 30 -4.69 11.32 20.51
N HIS A 31 -4.25 11.14 21.73
CA HIS A 31 -3.54 12.16 22.48
C HIS A 31 -2.29 12.61 21.70
N ALA A 32 -2.13 13.91 21.55
CA ALA A 32 -0.93 14.48 20.95
C ALA A 32 0.28 14.15 21.84
N GLU A 33 1.15 13.26 21.36
CA GLU A 33 2.43 13.01 22.01
C GLU A 33 3.38 14.17 21.71
N ARG A 34 4.10 14.63 22.72
CA ARG A 34 5.09 15.69 22.59
C ARG A 34 6.49 15.13 22.79
N TRP A 35 7.34 15.38 21.84
CA TRP A 35 8.75 15.01 21.92
C TRP A 35 9.58 16.24 22.28
N ARG A 36 10.41 16.10 23.33
CA ARG A 36 11.44 17.10 23.64
C ARG A 36 12.78 16.53 23.18
N ILE A 37 13.39 17.17 22.19
CA ILE A 37 14.66 16.74 21.63
C ILE A 37 15.73 17.76 21.98
N THR A 38 16.79 17.32 22.68
CA THR A 38 17.97 18.12 22.96
C THR A 38 19.11 17.64 22.06
N GLY A 39 19.56 18.51 21.18
CA GLY A 39 20.66 18.20 20.28
C GLY A 39 22.03 18.25 20.95
N GLY A 40 23.09 17.88 20.20
CA GLY A 40 24.49 18.02 20.63
C GLY A 40 25.07 16.83 21.38
N SER A 41 24.29 15.77 21.63
CA SER A 41 24.84 14.53 22.18
C SER A 41 25.60 13.73 21.13
N PRO A 42 26.80 13.20 21.43
CA PRO A 42 27.49 12.29 20.51
C PRO A 42 26.69 11.00 20.36
N VAL A 43 26.58 10.51 19.14
CA VAL A 43 25.91 9.24 18.83
C VAL A 43 26.97 8.23 18.42
N SER A 44 27.00 7.06 19.07
CA SER A 44 27.88 5.95 18.75
C SER A 44 27.21 4.61 19.02
N GLY A 45 27.54 3.59 18.25
CA GLY A 45 26.98 2.25 18.37
C GLY A 45 26.53 1.69 17.04
N GLU A 46 25.92 0.50 17.09
CA GLU A 46 25.38 -0.18 15.93
C GLU A 46 23.87 -0.20 16.00
N VAL A 47 23.20 -0.01 14.86
CA VAL A 47 21.76 -0.08 14.73
C VAL A 47 21.41 -1.02 13.58
N ARG A 48 20.51 -1.96 13.82
CA ARG A 48 19.94 -2.78 12.75
C ARG A 48 18.75 -2.02 12.14
N SER A 49 18.80 -1.79 10.82
CA SER A 49 17.68 -1.17 10.13
C SER A 49 16.46 -2.10 10.12
N ALA A 50 15.29 -1.54 10.45
CA ALA A 50 14.03 -2.20 10.20
C ALA A 50 13.73 -2.23 8.69
N GLY A 51 12.84 -3.11 8.27
CA GLY A 51 12.34 -3.16 6.90
C GLY A 51 11.68 -1.85 6.47
N ALA A 52 11.72 -1.57 5.17
CA ALA A 52 11.21 -0.33 4.61
C ALA A 52 9.67 -0.31 4.57
N LYS A 53 9.08 0.75 5.14
CA LYS A 53 7.63 0.97 5.08
C LYS A 53 7.10 0.97 3.65
N ASN A 54 7.81 1.66 2.76
CA ASN A 54 7.35 1.84 1.39
C ASN A 54 7.46 0.54 0.56
N ALA A 55 8.43 -0.31 0.82
CA ALA A 55 8.55 -1.61 0.18
C ALA A 55 7.44 -2.56 0.67
N VAL A 56 7.42 -2.84 1.97
CA VAL A 56 6.58 -3.91 2.54
C VAL A 56 5.10 -3.80 2.19
N THR A 57 4.52 -2.60 2.16
CA THR A 57 3.09 -2.45 1.85
C THR A 57 2.75 -2.86 0.41
N LYS A 58 3.66 -2.71 -0.54
CA LYS A 58 3.48 -3.13 -1.93
C LYS A 58 3.81 -4.61 -2.11
N GLU A 59 4.83 -5.09 -1.42
CA GLU A 59 5.15 -6.52 -1.36
C GLU A 59 3.97 -7.33 -0.80
N LEU A 60 3.28 -6.83 0.23
CA LEU A 60 2.05 -7.44 0.74
C LEU A 60 0.94 -7.48 -0.32
N VAL A 61 0.78 -6.41 -1.10
CA VAL A 61 -0.18 -6.40 -2.22
C VAL A 61 0.26 -7.37 -3.32
N ALA A 62 1.55 -7.49 -3.60
CA ALA A 62 2.10 -8.38 -4.61
C ALA A 62 1.81 -9.86 -4.32
N THR A 63 1.60 -10.25 -3.04
CA THR A 63 1.21 -11.63 -2.69
C THR A 63 -0.11 -12.07 -3.35
N LEU A 64 -0.96 -11.12 -3.74
CA LEU A 64 -2.18 -11.42 -4.48
C LEU A 64 -1.94 -11.92 -5.91
N LEU A 65 -0.73 -11.78 -6.46
CA LEU A 65 -0.37 -12.25 -7.79
C LEU A 65 -0.15 -13.77 -7.86
N THR A 66 -0.09 -14.45 -6.72
CA THR A 66 0.09 -15.90 -6.61
C THR A 66 -0.93 -16.52 -5.65
N ASP A 67 -1.20 -17.82 -5.82
CA ASP A 67 -1.95 -18.66 -4.90
C ASP A 67 -1.04 -19.46 -3.95
N GLU A 68 0.27 -19.26 -4.05
CA GLU A 68 1.26 -19.88 -3.18
C GLU A 68 1.50 -19.06 -1.90
N PRO A 69 1.86 -19.69 -0.77
CA PRO A 69 2.25 -18.97 0.43
C PRO A 69 3.50 -18.11 0.23
N CYS A 70 3.47 -16.89 0.72
CA CYS A 70 4.60 -15.95 0.70
C CYS A 70 5.04 -15.63 2.12
N THR A 71 6.35 -15.69 2.39
CA THR A 71 6.91 -15.36 3.71
C THR A 71 7.89 -14.21 3.59
N PHE A 72 7.67 -13.15 4.38
CA PHE A 72 8.53 -11.98 4.47
C PHE A 72 9.25 -11.97 5.82
N THR A 73 10.53 -11.62 5.80
CA THR A 73 11.34 -11.40 7.00
C THR A 73 11.68 -9.93 7.15
N ASN A 74 12.08 -9.52 8.34
CA ASN A 74 12.40 -8.11 8.65
C ASN A 74 11.22 -7.15 8.42
N VAL A 75 9.99 -7.63 8.55
CA VAL A 75 8.76 -6.83 8.41
C VAL A 75 8.65 -5.84 9.58
N PRO A 76 8.55 -4.53 9.33
CA PRO A 76 8.40 -3.55 10.42
C PRO A 76 7.00 -3.59 11.04
N ARG A 77 6.90 -3.38 12.34
CA ARG A 77 5.60 -3.21 13.04
C ARG A 77 5.14 -1.77 12.93
N ILE A 78 4.35 -1.46 11.92
CA ILE A 78 3.87 -0.10 11.62
C ILE A 78 2.38 -0.10 11.30
N GLY A 79 1.70 1.00 11.58
CA GLY A 79 0.26 1.14 11.40
C GLY A 79 -0.25 0.93 9.97
N GLU A 80 0.58 1.17 8.94
CA GLU A 80 0.20 0.88 7.56
C GLU A 80 0.04 -0.61 7.29
N ILE A 81 0.84 -1.47 7.93
CA ILE A 81 0.67 -2.93 7.84
C ILE A 81 -0.60 -3.36 8.55
N ASP A 82 -0.84 -2.82 9.76
CA ASP A 82 -2.05 -3.10 10.53
C ASP A 82 -3.32 -2.67 9.79
N ALA A 83 -3.24 -1.64 8.95
CA ALA A 83 -4.32 -1.22 8.07
C ALA A 83 -4.44 -2.07 6.79
N THR A 84 -3.32 -2.60 6.27
CA THR A 84 -3.29 -3.35 5.00
C THR A 84 -3.72 -4.80 5.17
N LEU A 85 -3.30 -5.46 6.25
CA LEU A 85 -3.62 -6.87 6.50
C LEU A 85 -5.13 -7.16 6.57
N PRO A 86 -5.97 -6.35 7.26
CA PRO A 86 -7.41 -6.55 7.23
C PRO A 86 -8.03 -6.41 5.83
N MET A 87 -7.53 -5.50 4.99
CA MET A 87 -7.99 -5.39 3.60
C MET A 87 -7.65 -6.63 2.79
N LEU A 88 -6.43 -7.17 2.96
CA LEU A 88 -6.03 -8.44 2.35
C LEU A 88 -6.90 -9.60 2.86
N ALA A 89 -7.22 -9.63 4.15
CA ALA A 89 -8.09 -10.65 4.72
C ALA A 89 -9.51 -10.63 4.10
N GLN A 90 -10.05 -9.46 3.80
CA GLN A 90 -11.33 -9.33 3.08
C GLN A 90 -11.24 -9.87 1.63
N LEU A 91 -10.08 -9.89 1.05
CA LEU A 91 -9.82 -10.50 -0.26
C LEU A 91 -9.55 -12.01 -0.19
N GLY A 92 -9.60 -12.62 1.00
CA GLY A 92 -9.38 -14.05 1.20
C GLY A 92 -7.98 -14.42 1.67
N THR A 93 -7.10 -13.45 1.91
CA THR A 93 -5.75 -13.70 2.42
C THR A 93 -5.80 -14.21 3.86
N LYS A 94 -5.15 -15.33 4.12
CA LYS A 94 -4.80 -15.80 5.46
C LYS A 94 -3.39 -15.31 5.77
N TYR A 95 -3.19 -14.76 6.97
CA TYR A 95 -1.86 -14.31 7.36
C TYR A 95 -1.53 -14.70 8.80
N GLU A 96 -0.27 -14.90 9.07
CA GLU A 96 0.25 -15.28 10.37
C GLU A 96 1.61 -14.62 10.63
N TRP A 97 1.75 -14.03 11.80
CA TRP A 97 3.04 -13.59 12.31
C TRP A 97 3.75 -14.80 12.93
N VAL A 98 4.81 -15.26 12.27
CA VAL A 98 5.64 -16.39 12.74
C VAL A 98 6.50 -15.97 13.93
N ASP A 99 6.96 -14.71 13.89
CA ASP A 99 7.65 -14.01 14.99
C ASP A 99 7.38 -12.50 14.90
N ASP A 100 8.11 -11.70 15.67
CA ASP A 100 7.90 -10.24 15.72
C ASP A 100 8.12 -9.53 14.38
N HIS A 101 8.89 -10.13 13.45
CA HIS A 101 9.29 -9.51 12.19
C HIS A 101 9.17 -10.45 10.98
N THR A 102 8.60 -11.64 11.15
CA THR A 102 8.35 -12.59 10.06
C THR A 102 6.86 -12.78 9.88
N LEU A 103 6.36 -12.50 8.68
CA LEU A 103 4.95 -12.56 8.32
C LEU A 103 4.77 -13.49 7.13
N THR A 104 3.84 -14.45 7.25
CA THR A 104 3.43 -15.32 6.15
C THR A 104 2.03 -14.94 5.69
N LEU A 105 1.82 -14.88 4.37
CA LEU A 105 0.53 -14.62 3.74
C LEU A 105 0.23 -15.72 2.71
N HIS A 106 -1.06 -16.06 2.57
CA HIS A 106 -1.53 -17.02 1.59
C HIS A 106 -2.93 -16.66 1.12
N THR A 107 -3.09 -16.49 -0.19
CA THR A 107 -4.38 -16.12 -0.82
C THR A 107 -4.77 -17.15 -1.89
N PRO A 108 -5.28 -18.33 -1.50
CA PRO A 108 -5.65 -19.38 -2.44
C PRO A 108 -6.84 -18.96 -3.33
N GLU A 109 -7.79 -18.23 -2.77
CA GLU A 109 -8.98 -17.73 -3.46
C GLU A 109 -9.15 -16.22 -3.21
N ILE A 110 -9.60 -15.47 -4.21
CA ILE A 110 -9.84 -14.03 -4.13
C ILE A 110 -11.32 -13.72 -4.32
N THR A 111 -11.86 -12.81 -3.48
CA THR A 111 -13.27 -12.34 -3.57
C THR A 111 -13.42 -11.09 -4.44
N GLY A 112 -12.36 -10.32 -4.66
CA GLY A 112 -12.39 -9.12 -5.50
C GLY A 112 -12.91 -7.83 -4.85
N GLN A 113 -13.35 -7.85 -3.59
CA GLN A 113 -14.01 -6.69 -2.97
C GLN A 113 -13.44 -6.31 -1.61
N ILE A 114 -13.22 -5.00 -1.40
CA ILE A 114 -12.80 -4.41 -0.13
C ILE A 114 -13.90 -3.46 0.36
N SER A 115 -14.21 -3.52 1.66
CA SER A 115 -15.23 -2.69 2.30
C SER A 115 -14.93 -1.18 2.19
N GLU A 116 -15.98 -0.37 2.06
CA GLU A 116 -15.89 1.10 2.06
C GLU A 116 -15.36 1.69 3.36
N GLU A 117 -15.40 0.97 4.46
CA GLU A 117 -14.84 1.42 5.75
C GLU A 117 -13.35 1.74 5.68
N TYR A 118 -12.62 1.17 4.68
CA TYR A 118 -11.21 1.48 4.42
C TYR A 118 -11.00 2.72 3.54
N SER A 119 -12.09 3.38 3.12
CA SER A 119 -11.98 4.60 2.32
C SER A 119 -11.26 5.70 3.11
N GLY A 120 -10.30 6.31 2.47
CA GLY A 120 -9.57 7.43 3.06
C GLY A 120 -8.47 7.06 4.07
N ILE A 121 -8.31 5.80 4.46
CA ILE A 121 -7.31 5.39 5.47
C ILE A 121 -5.88 5.57 4.93
N ASN A 122 -5.61 5.05 3.74
CA ASN A 122 -4.31 5.16 3.09
C ASN A 122 -4.45 5.09 1.55
N ARG A 123 -3.35 4.93 0.84
CA ARG A 123 -3.34 4.86 -0.62
C ARG A 123 -3.19 3.44 -1.17
N ILE A 124 -3.14 2.43 -0.32
CA ILE A 124 -2.95 1.03 -0.72
C ILE A 124 -4.12 0.49 -1.55
N PRO A 125 -5.40 0.86 -1.30
CA PRO A 125 -6.52 0.27 -2.04
C PRO A 125 -6.38 0.34 -3.57
N ILE A 126 -5.84 1.40 -4.14
CA ILE A 126 -5.67 1.52 -5.60
C ILE A 126 -4.69 0.48 -6.16
N LEU A 127 -3.71 0.01 -5.37
CA LEU A 127 -2.71 -0.97 -5.79
C LEU A 127 -3.28 -2.38 -5.92
N PHE A 128 -4.37 -2.69 -5.23
CA PHE A 128 -5.05 -3.98 -5.37
C PHE A 128 -5.66 -4.18 -6.76
N MET A 129 -5.93 -3.10 -7.50
CA MET A 129 -6.60 -3.20 -8.80
C MET A 129 -5.81 -4.05 -9.80
N GLY A 130 -4.49 -3.86 -9.91
CA GLY A 130 -3.66 -4.65 -10.82
C GLY A 130 -3.72 -6.16 -10.55
N PRO A 131 -3.38 -6.62 -9.34
CA PRO A 131 -3.48 -8.03 -8.97
C PRO A 131 -4.87 -8.63 -9.10
N LEU A 132 -5.93 -7.92 -8.68
CA LEU A 132 -7.31 -8.41 -8.79
C LEU A 132 -7.73 -8.57 -10.24
N LEU A 133 -7.48 -7.59 -11.10
CA LEU A 133 -7.76 -7.68 -12.53
C LEU A 133 -7.03 -8.84 -13.19
N ASN A 134 -5.81 -9.12 -12.78
CA ASN A 134 -5.05 -10.26 -13.31
C ASN A 134 -5.60 -11.62 -12.86
N ARG A 135 -6.01 -11.74 -11.58
CA ARG A 135 -6.41 -13.03 -11.01
C ARG A 135 -7.87 -13.39 -11.28
N ILE A 136 -8.77 -12.41 -11.24
CA ILE A 136 -10.21 -12.66 -11.32
C ILE A 136 -10.93 -11.80 -12.37
N GLY A 137 -10.21 -10.91 -13.08
CA GLY A 137 -10.80 -10.07 -14.14
C GLY A 137 -11.65 -8.90 -13.64
N GLU A 138 -11.81 -8.76 -12.34
CA GLU A 138 -12.59 -7.68 -11.72
C GLU A 138 -11.90 -7.15 -10.46
N ALA A 139 -12.14 -5.88 -10.14
CA ALA A 139 -11.68 -5.26 -8.92
C ALA A 139 -12.69 -4.22 -8.44
N GLU A 140 -12.99 -4.23 -7.16
CA GLU A 140 -13.76 -3.19 -6.51
C GLU A 140 -13.03 -2.75 -5.25
N VAL A 141 -12.53 -1.50 -5.24
CA VAL A 141 -11.71 -0.96 -4.16
C VAL A 141 -12.22 0.40 -3.71
N PRO A 142 -12.16 0.72 -2.42
CA PRO A 142 -12.60 2.02 -1.91
C PRO A 142 -11.71 3.15 -2.42
N LEU A 143 -12.22 4.38 -2.37
CA LEU A 143 -11.43 5.56 -2.70
C LEU A 143 -10.24 5.70 -1.76
N VAL A 144 -9.12 6.09 -2.32
CA VAL A 144 -7.89 6.29 -1.54
C VAL A 144 -7.92 7.60 -0.77
N GLY A 145 -7.33 7.60 0.41
CA GLY A 145 -7.18 8.79 1.24
C GLY A 145 -6.16 9.78 0.67
N GLY A 146 -6.39 11.05 1.00
CA GLY A 146 -5.37 12.07 0.84
C GLY A 146 -4.29 11.93 1.93
N CYS A 147 -3.10 12.41 1.63
CA CYS A 147 -2.10 12.66 2.67
C CYS A 147 -2.26 14.11 3.16
N THR A 148 -1.96 14.39 4.42
CA THR A 148 -1.93 15.75 4.98
C THR A 148 -0.98 16.71 4.24
N ILE A 149 -0.10 16.16 3.38
CA ILE A 149 0.87 16.92 2.58
C ILE A 149 0.22 17.60 1.34
N GLY A 150 -0.96 17.11 0.88
CA GLY A 150 -1.67 17.72 -0.26
C GLY A 150 -2.42 16.71 -1.15
N PRO A 151 -3.11 17.19 -2.20
CA PRO A 151 -3.84 16.36 -3.13
C PRO A 151 -2.87 15.44 -3.87
N ARG A 152 -3.21 14.16 -3.94
CA ARG A 152 -2.45 13.15 -4.68
C ARG A 152 -3.40 12.45 -5.64
N PRO A 153 -3.52 12.95 -6.87
CA PRO A 153 -4.42 12.39 -7.87
C PRO A 153 -4.04 10.93 -8.18
N VAL A 154 -5.02 10.16 -8.65
CA VAL A 154 -4.87 8.75 -9.03
C VAL A 154 -5.02 8.55 -10.54
N ASP A 155 -5.07 9.65 -11.29
CA ASP A 155 -5.19 9.71 -12.74
C ASP A 155 -4.16 8.81 -13.45
N TYR A 156 -2.89 8.89 -13.07
CA TYR A 156 -1.83 8.08 -13.68
C TYR A 156 -2.01 6.58 -13.46
N HIS A 157 -2.57 6.17 -12.32
CA HIS A 157 -2.93 4.78 -12.07
C HIS A 157 -4.05 4.33 -13.01
N VAL A 158 -5.10 5.14 -13.10
CA VAL A 158 -6.29 4.85 -13.90
C VAL A 158 -5.96 4.86 -15.40
N GLU A 159 -5.24 5.87 -15.88
CA GLU A 159 -4.81 5.99 -17.28
C GLU A 159 -3.95 4.79 -17.69
N GLY A 160 -2.99 4.40 -16.86
CA GLY A 160 -2.13 3.27 -17.15
C GLY A 160 -2.88 1.94 -17.19
N LEU A 161 -3.77 1.66 -16.23
CA LEU A 161 -4.59 0.45 -16.23
C LEU A 161 -5.58 0.42 -17.40
N ARG A 162 -6.18 1.56 -17.77
CA ARG A 162 -7.02 1.66 -18.97
C ARG A 162 -6.24 1.38 -20.26
N ALA A 163 -5.02 1.90 -20.34
CA ALA A 163 -4.15 1.60 -21.47
C ALA A 163 -3.81 0.10 -21.56
N MET A 164 -3.75 -0.62 -20.42
CA MET A 164 -3.58 -2.07 -20.36
C MET A 164 -4.86 -2.87 -20.68
N GLY A 165 -5.98 -2.21 -20.94
CA GLY A 165 -7.25 -2.84 -21.32
C GLY A 165 -8.25 -3.00 -20.18
N ALA A 166 -8.08 -2.31 -19.06
CA ALA A 166 -9.10 -2.27 -18.02
C ALA A 166 -10.20 -1.24 -18.34
N GLU A 167 -11.45 -1.62 -18.14
CA GLU A 167 -12.57 -0.70 -18.06
C GLU A 167 -12.72 -0.25 -16.61
N ILE A 168 -12.63 1.07 -16.36
CA ILE A 168 -12.64 1.61 -14.99
C ILE A 168 -13.73 2.65 -14.85
N ASP A 169 -14.64 2.39 -13.93
CA ASP A 169 -15.65 3.34 -13.44
C ASP A 169 -15.22 3.92 -12.08
N ILE A 170 -15.42 5.22 -11.92
CA ILE A 170 -15.06 5.95 -10.70
C ILE A 170 -16.32 6.57 -10.13
N SER A 171 -16.78 6.05 -9.02
CA SER A 171 -17.91 6.57 -8.27
C SER A 171 -17.44 7.46 -7.10
N PRO A 172 -18.33 8.19 -6.41
CA PRO A 172 -17.96 8.98 -5.24
C PRO A 172 -17.36 8.17 -4.07
N HIS A 173 -17.49 6.85 -4.08
CA HIS A 173 -17.11 5.99 -2.95
C HIS A 173 -16.06 4.93 -3.29
N ARG A 174 -15.94 4.55 -4.57
CA ARG A 174 -15.08 3.43 -4.97
C ARG A 174 -14.66 3.48 -6.44
N PHE A 175 -13.60 2.74 -6.73
CA PHE A 175 -13.20 2.36 -8.08
C PHE A 175 -13.77 0.97 -8.37
N ARG A 176 -14.37 0.80 -9.56
CA ARG A 176 -14.70 -0.49 -10.14
C ARG A 176 -13.92 -0.67 -11.41
N ALA A 177 -13.34 -1.83 -11.60
CA ALA A 177 -12.61 -2.14 -12.80
C ALA A 177 -12.93 -3.55 -13.26
N THR A 178 -12.98 -3.75 -14.58
CA THR A 178 -13.13 -5.06 -15.20
C THR A 178 -12.19 -5.18 -16.39
N THR A 179 -11.80 -6.39 -16.72
CA THR A 179 -11.05 -6.72 -17.93
C THR A 179 -11.22 -8.19 -18.27
N ASP A 180 -11.23 -8.54 -19.55
CA ASP A 180 -11.05 -9.93 -19.95
C ASP A 180 -9.62 -10.39 -19.68
N ARG A 181 -8.66 -9.51 -19.93
CA ARG A 181 -7.24 -9.74 -19.68
C ARG A 181 -6.43 -8.47 -19.85
N LEU A 182 -5.54 -8.19 -18.91
CA LEU A 182 -4.57 -7.11 -19.06
C LEU A 182 -3.52 -7.47 -20.12
N VAL A 183 -3.12 -6.46 -20.90
CA VAL A 183 -2.12 -6.59 -21.98
C VAL A 183 -0.94 -5.67 -21.75
N GLY A 184 0.22 -6.11 -22.22
CA GLY A 184 1.46 -5.32 -22.17
C GLY A 184 1.36 -4.09 -23.07
N ILE A 185 1.91 -2.98 -22.60
CA ILE A 185 1.88 -1.67 -23.25
C ILE A 185 3.24 -0.97 -23.19
N ARG A 186 3.42 0.02 -24.04
CA ARG A 186 4.43 1.06 -23.82
C ARG A 186 3.70 2.31 -23.31
N HIS A 187 3.96 2.69 -22.07
CA HIS A 187 3.29 3.82 -21.42
C HIS A 187 4.32 4.75 -20.78
N ARG A 188 4.20 6.06 -21.07
CA ARG A 188 5.04 7.08 -20.47
C ARG A 188 4.28 7.81 -19.37
N LEU A 189 4.77 7.74 -18.15
CA LEU A 189 4.22 8.52 -17.04
C LEU A 189 4.57 10.01 -17.25
N PRO A 190 3.60 10.93 -17.12
CA PRO A 190 3.87 12.37 -17.19
C PRO A 190 4.80 12.87 -16.08
N TYR A 191 4.75 12.20 -14.92
CA TYR A 191 5.56 12.42 -13.74
C TYR A 191 6.04 11.06 -13.20
N PRO A 192 7.27 10.93 -12.67
CA PRO A 192 7.76 9.67 -12.10
C PRO A 192 7.09 9.39 -10.76
N SER A 193 5.80 9.07 -10.81
CA SER A 193 4.98 8.73 -9.65
C SER A 193 5.33 7.35 -9.14
N VAL A 194 5.79 7.25 -7.88
CA VAL A 194 6.10 5.97 -7.22
C VAL A 194 4.89 5.04 -7.27
N GLY A 195 3.75 5.49 -6.73
CA GLY A 195 2.57 4.65 -6.65
C GLY A 195 2.02 4.22 -8.01
N ALA A 196 2.04 5.10 -9.03
CA ALA A 196 1.61 4.71 -10.37
C ALA A 196 2.58 3.71 -11.02
N THR A 197 3.89 3.90 -10.82
CA THR A 197 4.91 2.94 -11.28
C THR A 197 4.69 1.57 -10.67
N GLU A 198 4.57 1.50 -9.34
CA GLU A 198 4.33 0.25 -8.59
C GLU A 198 3.01 -0.43 -9.04
N ASN A 199 1.93 0.33 -9.19
CA ASN A 199 0.65 -0.22 -9.63
C ASN A 199 0.73 -0.82 -11.04
N LEU A 200 1.42 -0.14 -11.96
CA LEU A 200 1.60 -0.65 -13.32
C LEU A 200 2.54 -1.85 -13.36
N ILE A 201 3.55 -1.93 -12.49
CA ILE A 201 4.38 -3.13 -12.33
C ILE A 201 3.52 -4.29 -11.85
N LEU A 202 2.76 -4.13 -10.77
CA LEU A 202 1.86 -5.14 -10.25
C LEU A 202 0.85 -5.64 -11.30
N ALA A 203 0.33 -4.73 -12.12
CA ALA A 203 -0.56 -5.08 -13.22
C ALA A 203 0.16 -5.79 -14.38
N ALA A 204 1.42 -5.46 -14.63
CA ALA A 204 2.20 -5.97 -15.76
C ALA A 204 2.74 -7.39 -15.55
N VAL A 205 2.98 -7.81 -14.30
CA VAL A 205 3.66 -9.09 -13.97
C VAL A 205 3.02 -10.29 -14.65
N THR A 206 1.68 -10.36 -14.68
CA THR A 206 0.95 -11.47 -15.28
C THR A 206 0.13 -11.06 -16.53
N ALA A 207 0.26 -9.81 -16.98
CA ALA A 207 -0.35 -9.33 -18.21
C ALA A 207 0.22 -10.04 -19.45
N ARG A 208 -0.58 -10.14 -20.51
CA ARG A 208 -0.14 -10.76 -21.76
C ARG A 208 0.78 -9.82 -22.55
N GLY A 209 2.00 -10.25 -22.82
CA GLY A 209 2.96 -9.50 -23.63
C GLY A 209 4.00 -8.76 -22.79
N THR A 210 4.56 -7.69 -23.33
CA THR A 210 5.62 -6.90 -22.67
C THR A 210 5.11 -5.53 -22.33
N THR A 211 5.35 -5.09 -21.09
CA THR A 211 5.08 -3.72 -20.64
C THR A 211 6.40 -2.94 -20.53
N VAL A 212 6.38 -1.73 -21.06
CA VAL A 212 7.47 -0.76 -20.93
C VAL A 212 6.92 0.50 -20.27
N ILE A 213 7.38 0.80 -19.07
CA ILE A 213 7.01 2.00 -18.33
C ILE A 213 8.15 3.02 -18.50
N GLU A 214 7.89 4.09 -19.24
CA GLU A 214 8.85 5.18 -19.42
C GLU A 214 8.63 6.26 -18.36
N ASN A 215 9.71 6.94 -17.96
CA ASN A 215 9.70 7.91 -16.88
C ASN A 215 9.15 7.33 -15.55
N ALA A 216 9.48 6.07 -15.30
CA ALA A 216 9.15 5.39 -14.05
C ALA A 216 9.88 6.02 -12.86
N ALA A 217 9.31 5.87 -11.67
CA ALA A 217 10.00 6.14 -10.41
C ALA A 217 11.21 5.21 -10.25
N MET A 218 12.23 5.66 -9.53
CA MET A 218 13.52 4.96 -9.40
C MET A 218 13.93 4.76 -7.93
N GLU A 219 12.98 4.83 -7.01
CA GLU A 219 13.20 4.54 -5.61
C GLU A 219 13.63 3.06 -5.43
N PRO A 220 14.47 2.74 -4.42
CA PRO A 220 14.97 1.39 -4.20
C PRO A 220 13.85 0.33 -4.18
N GLU A 221 12.75 0.63 -3.53
CA GLU A 221 11.59 -0.26 -3.40
C GLU A 221 10.88 -0.60 -4.72
N VAL A 222 11.15 0.16 -5.79
CA VAL A 222 10.63 -0.15 -7.13
C VAL A 222 11.44 -1.24 -7.82
N VAL A 223 12.70 -1.40 -7.40
CA VAL A 223 13.64 -2.38 -7.95
C VAL A 223 13.53 -3.73 -7.21
N ASP A 224 13.21 -3.68 -5.91
CA ASP A 224 13.05 -4.86 -5.05
C ASP A 224 11.79 -5.65 -5.42
#